data_8bebb976fe11b2577bdc5b0ed6d3cf58
#
_entry.id   8bebb976fe11b2577bdc5b0ed6d3cf58
#
_cell.length_a   1.000
_cell.length_b   1.000
_cell.length_c   1.000
_cell.angle_alpha   90.00
_cell.angle_beta   90.00
_cell.angle_gamma   90.00
#
_symmetry.space_group_name_H-M   'P 1'
#
loop_
_entity.id
_entity.type
_entity.pdbx_description
1 polymer ?
#
loop_
_entity_poly.entity_id
_entity_poly.type
_entity_poly.pdbx_seq_one_letter_code
_entity_poly.pdbx_strand_id
1 'polypeptide(L)'
;MIFQRSHWLGMVFSLSLFAVCRADEPKAPAKPNPNPANDAALSMEATVESELSNRRLREEAEAWLRLPTDADFVEAKLEEVIHYLADQHKARIRIDHNAIESGQSSKPITLSASGLPLSQVLNRAMQGPELAWTIHQGDIVVTTVDKLPFETRVYRLSRLRQLESKRAIPHVPDRATQQMGFGNINVPINVPFSPSGDDSEHFVRLLQEAIAVRWRDVDGEGGKLSLFGELLVARQTYHAHQQIGLLLKAVEAALAREPGSPTLLVMPPAESQRFLAAQKGLRRELKLKLMLTPLDEFVKTIAKQTELEVFIDHSALATANISESIELNLLDGQYPAHQALKIALEPAALIAVIDEGAIRITTPERAEKFYLTVVYDIADLVRSEEDVQPLIQLLQESAGGPWKDTDGEGGTLTDLPGGLFVIRQSDSVHTQIALLLHELRQAKKESLKDNVKPAANDVEKRFYKAKSKDEAEALERLILTFVAPNTWDVSGGKGLLRIAEDRLIIQQTKAVHDQIDNFLRDYQQAKPIGTATK
;
A
#
# COMPACT_ATOMS: atom_id res chain seq x y z
N MET A 1 -15.91 8.25 -72.28
CA MET A 1 -15.70 9.32 -73.28
C MET A 1 -14.52 10.13 -72.74
N ILE A 2 -13.37 9.81 -73.19
CA ILE A 2 -12.65 10.21 -74.42
C ILE A 2 -12.10 11.62 -74.26
N PHE A 3 -10.75 11.65 -74.28
CA PHE A 3 -9.82 12.65 -74.85
C PHE A 3 -9.52 13.91 -74.00
N GLN A 4 -8.32 14.50 -73.90
CA GLN A 4 -7.05 14.23 -74.63
C GLN A 4 -5.90 14.99 -73.97
N ARG A 5 -4.71 14.48 -74.16
CA ARG A 5 -3.39 15.07 -73.95
C ARG A 5 -3.17 16.40 -74.63
N SER A 6 -2.28 17.23 -74.10
CA SER A 6 -1.27 17.87 -74.96
C SER A 6 -0.02 18.24 -74.20
N HIS A 7 1.08 17.75 -74.70
CA HIS A 7 2.47 18.16 -74.51
C HIS A 7 2.71 19.58 -74.96
N TRP A 8 3.61 20.31 -74.32
CA TRP A 8 4.53 21.18 -75.01
C TRP A 8 5.91 21.21 -74.41
N LEU A 9 6.87 20.91 -75.29
CA LEU A 9 8.32 20.98 -75.17
C LEU A 9 8.79 22.44 -75.45
N GLY A 10 9.95 22.76 -74.91
CA GLY A 10 10.80 23.81 -75.50
C GLY A 10 11.38 24.75 -74.44
N MET A 11 12.58 24.90 -74.23
CA MET A 11 13.77 25.15 -75.02
C MET A 11 14.86 25.71 -74.07
N VAL A 12 15.97 25.10 -74.08
CA VAL A 12 17.23 25.48 -73.46
C VAL A 12 17.67 26.87 -73.97
N PHE A 13 18.07 27.75 -73.02
CA PHE A 13 19.02 28.82 -73.29
C PHE A 13 20.11 28.83 -72.23
N SER A 14 21.27 28.43 -72.71
CA SER A 14 22.57 28.54 -72.05
C SER A 14 23.00 30.02 -72.12
N LEU A 15 23.27 30.58 -70.93
CA LEU A 15 24.06 31.80 -70.84
C LEU A 15 25.20 31.52 -69.82
N SER A 16 26.34 31.33 -70.43
CA SER A 16 27.65 31.27 -69.71
C SER A 16 27.96 32.67 -69.16
N LEU A 17 27.98 32.82 -67.87
CA LEU A 17 28.57 33.97 -67.21
C LEU A 17 29.85 33.50 -66.51
N PHE A 18 30.95 33.97 -67.05
CA PHE A 18 32.28 33.85 -66.43
C PHE A 18 32.24 34.61 -65.09
N ALA A 19 32.17 33.90 -63.99
CA ALA A 19 32.50 34.44 -62.68
C ALA A 19 33.96 34.07 -62.39
N VAL A 20 34.78 35.08 -62.27
CA VAL A 20 36.15 35.04 -61.85
C VAL A 20 36.24 34.41 -60.47
N CYS A 21 36.79 33.20 -60.38
CA CYS A 21 37.21 32.61 -59.12
C CYS A 21 38.32 33.47 -58.52
N ARG A 22 37.94 34.28 -57.50
CA ARG A 22 38.89 34.75 -56.53
C ARG A 22 39.25 33.55 -55.64
N ALA A 23 40.46 33.11 -55.71
CA ALA A 23 40.99 32.09 -54.79
C ALA A 23 40.89 32.66 -53.38
N ASP A 24 39.99 32.09 -52.57
CA ASP A 24 40.03 32.30 -51.13
C ASP A 24 41.33 31.70 -50.63
N GLU A 25 42.14 32.51 -49.94
CA GLU A 25 43.29 32.06 -49.16
C GLU A 25 42.83 30.95 -48.20
N PRO A 26 43.60 29.85 -48.08
CA PRO A 26 43.29 28.80 -47.12
C PRO A 26 43.33 29.40 -45.73
N LYS A 27 42.15 29.49 -45.06
CA LYS A 27 42.08 29.78 -43.63
C LYS A 27 43.02 28.83 -42.90
N ALA A 28 44.00 29.42 -42.24
CA ALA A 28 44.92 28.66 -41.37
C ALA A 28 44.12 27.71 -40.47
N PRO A 29 44.52 26.44 -40.30
CA PRO A 29 43.85 25.51 -39.42
C PRO A 29 43.75 26.13 -38.03
N ALA A 30 42.56 26.19 -37.47
CA ALA A 30 42.35 26.66 -36.10
C ALA A 30 43.32 25.88 -35.22
N LYS A 31 44.10 26.60 -34.42
CA LYS A 31 45.03 25.96 -33.45
C LYS A 31 44.23 24.97 -32.62
N PRO A 32 44.67 23.69 -32.51
CA PRO A 32 43.97 22.74 -31.68
C PRO A 32 43.90 23.28 -30.23
N ASN A 33 42.73 23.27 -29.66
CA ASN A 33 42.52 23.68 -28.26
C ASN A 33 43.44 22.82 -27.35
N PRO A 34 44.30 23.45 -26.55
CA PRO A 34 45.36 22.72 -25.83
C PRO A 34 44.88 21.82 -24.71
N ASN A 35 43.54 21.78 -24.43
CA ASN A 35 43.06 20.93 -23.34
C ASN A 35 41.61 20.45 -23.54
N PRO A 36 41.39 19.34 -24.27
CA PRO A 36 40.05 18.76 -24.47
C PRO A 36 39.38 18.34 -23.15
N ALA A 37 40.16 18.14 -22.06
CA ALA A 37 39.59 17.84 -20.74
C ALA A 37 38.90 19.06 -20.12
N ASN A 38 39.34 20.29 -20.39
CA ASN A 38 38.69 21.50 -19.90
C ASN A 38 37.34 21.75 -20.62
N ASP A 39 37.27 21.49 -21.91
CA ASP A 39 36.02 21.66 -22.66
C ASP A 39 34.96 20.62 -22.22
N ALA A 40 35.39 19.40 -21.91
CA ALA A 40 34.53 18.38 -21.34
C ALA A 40 34.07 18.75 -19.92
N ALA A 41 34.96 19.28 -19.08
CA ALA A 41 34.60 19.75 -17.72
C ALA A 41 33.63 20.93 -17.74
N LEU A 42 33.86 21.94 -18.59
CA LEU A 42 32.96 23.09 -18.79
C LEU A 42 31.59 22.65 -19.34
N SER A 43 31.55 21.65 -20.21
CA SER A 43 30.32 21.05 -20.72
C SER A 43 29.55 20.31 -19.62
N MET A 44 30.23 19.60 -18.71
CA MET A 44 29.61 18.94 -17.56
C MET A 44 29.07 19.93 -16.53
N GLU A 45 29.82 21.01 -16.23
CA GLU A 45 29.36 22.07 -15.33
C GLU A 45 28.11 22.77 -15.87
N ALA A 46 28.08 23.11 -17.16
CA ALA A 46 26.90 23.69 -17.83
C ALA A 46 25.69 22.74 -17.79
N THR A 47 25.91 21.43 -17.89
CA THR A 47 24.85 20.42 -17.77
C THR A 47 24.31 20.37 -16.33
N VAL A 48 25.18 20.42 -15.32
CA VAL A 48 24.76 20.44 -13.90
C VAL A 48 23.99 21.71 -13.57
N GLU A 49 24.43 22.87 -14.07
CA GLU A 49 23.72 24.14 -13.87
C GLU A 49 22.34 24.15 -14.54
N SER A 50 22.24 23.57 -15.74
CA SER A 50 20.96 23.34 -16.42
C SER A 50 20.02 22.44 -15.59
N GLU A 51 20.53 21.35 -15.02
CA GLU A 51 19.73 20.46 -14.16
C GLU A 51 19.30 21.11 -12.86
N LEU A 52 20.14 21.94 -12.24
CA LEU A 52 19.77 22.71 -11.06
C LEU A 52 18.68 23.75 -11.38
N SER A 53 18.76 24.38 -12.55
CA SER A 53 17.73 25.30 -13.05
C SER A 53 16.40 24.55 -13.25
N ASN A 54 16.42 23.39 -13.91
CA ASN A 54 15.26 22.52 -14.10
C ASN A 54 14.61 22.11 -12.77
N ARG A 55 15.41 21.87 -11.73
CA ARG A 55 14.90 21.55 -10.39
C ARG A 55 14.11 22.71 -9.78
N ARG A 56 14.60 23.94 -9.88
CA ARG A 56 13.89 25.15 -9.40
C ARG A 56 12.57 25.35 -10.16
N LEU A 57 12.60 25.22 -11.47
CA LEU A 57 11.39 25.32 -12.31
C LEU A 57 10.35 24.25 -11.96
N ARG A 58 10.81 23.06 -11.61
CA ARG A 58 9.92 21.97 -11.12
C ARG A 58 9.30 22.33 -9.78
N GLU A 59 10.07 22.82 -8.81
CA GLU A 59 9.55 23.23 -7.50
C GLU A 59 8.48 24.32 -7.65
N GLU A 60 8.65 25.25 -8.60
CA GLU A 60 7.64 26.25 -8.95
C GLU A 60 6.37 25.60 -9.51
N ALA A 61 6.50 24.68 -10.46
CA ALA A 61 5.35 23.95 -11.01
C ALA A 61 4.63 23.11 -9.93
N GLU A 62 5.36 22.46 -9.04
CA GLU A 62 4.79 21.74 -7.90
C GLU A 62 4.08 22.68 -6.90
N ALA A 63 4.51 23.93 -6.78
CA ALA A 63 3.81 24.92 -5.97
C ALA A 63 2.46 25.29 -6.58
N TRP A 64 2.38 25.51 -7.90
CA TRP A 64 1.09 25.76 -8.58
C TRP A 64 0.11 24.60 -8.40
N LEU A 65 0.58 23.35 -8.50
CA LEU A 65 -0.25 22.16 -8.36
C LEU A 65 -0.94 22.04 -6.98
N ARG A 66 -0.43 22.73 -5.96
CA ARG A 66 -1.00 22.74 -4.59
C ARG A 66 -1.99 23.87 -4.37
N LEU A 67 -2.10 24.83 -5.28
CA LEU A 67 -2.99 25.98 -5.12
C LEU A 67 -4.46 25.55 -5.18
N PRO A 68 -5.31 26.11 -4.29
CA PRO A 68 -6.74 25.85 -4.34
C PRO A 68 -7.32 26.43 -5.62
N THR A 69 -8.17 25.66 -6.27
CA THR A 69 -8.75 25.94 -7.59
C THR A 69 -10.26 25.81 -7.51
N ASP A 70 -10.97 26.80 -8.03
CA ASP A 70 -12.40 26.74 -8.26
C ASP A 70 -12.62 26.62 -9.78
N ALA A 71 -13.40 25.64 -10.19
CA ALA A 71 -13.68 25.39 -11.60
C ALA A 71 -15.09 24.80 -11.76
N ASP A 72 -15.81 25.29 -12.76
CA ASP A 72 -17.13 24.78 -13.13
C ASP A 72 -17.23 24.76 -14.66
N PHE A 73 -17.10 23.57 -15.23
CA PHE A 73 -17.11 23.35 -16.66
C PHE A 73 -18.27 22.44 -17.04
N VAL A 74 -19.02 22.82 -18.06
CA VAL A 74 -20.09 22.00 -18.64
C VAL A 74 -19.80 21.86 -20.13
N GLU A 75 -19.51 20.64 -20.58
CA GLU A 75 -19.18 20.32 -21.97
C GLU A 75 -18.07 21.19 -22.58
N ALA A 76 -17.12 21.64 -21.75
CA ALA A 76 -16.04 22.53 -22.19
C ALA A 76 -14.98 21.77 -23.00
N LYS A 77 -14.30 22.47 -23.91
CA LYS A 77 -13.18 21.92 -24.68
C LYS A 77 -11.91 21.89 -23.84
N LEU A 78 -11.01 20.95 -24.14
CA LEU A 78 -9.73 20.80 -23.45
C LEU A 78 -8.93 22.12 -23.41
N GLU A 79 -8.85 22.82 -24.56
CA GLU A 79 -8.12 24.08 -24.67
C GLU A 79 -8.71 25.18 -23.77
N GLU A 80 -10.04 25.25 -23.66
CA GLU A 80 -10.73 26.22 -22.81
C GLU A 80 -10.44 25.96 -21.31
N VAL A 81 -10.51 24.68 -20.91
CA VAL A 81 -10.19 24.25 -19.54
C VAL A 81 -8.75 24.57 -19.18
N ILE A 82 -7.80 24.20 -20.03
CA ILE A 82 -6.37 24.43 -19.78
C ILE A 82 -6.05 25.93 -19.76
N HIS A 83 -6.62 26.72 -20.66
CA HIS A 83 -6.42 28.17 -20.67
C HIS A 83 -6.96 28.83 -19.40
N TYR A 84 -8.17 28.45 -18.97
CA TYR A 84 -8.75 28.94 -17.72
C TYR A 84 -7.88 28.63 -16.50
N LEU A 85 -7.43 27.38 -16.34
CA LEU A 85 -6.59 26.96 -15.22
C LEU A 85 -5.22 27.64 -15.23
N ALA A 86 -4.61 27.80 -16.40
CA ALA A 86 -3.35 28.52 -16.58
C ALA A 86 -3.49 30.00 -16.17
N ASP A 87 -4.55 30.67 -16.62
CA ASP A 87 -4.80 32.07 -16.30
C ASP A 87 -5.13 32.32 -14.83
N GLN A 88 -5.94 31.45 -14.22
CA GLN A 88 -6.32 31.55 -12.81
C GLN A 88 -5.10 31.51 -11.90
N HIS A 89 -4.15 30.63 -12.16
CA HIS A 89 -2.98 30.40 -11.31
C HIS A 89 -1.70 31.09 -11.82
N LYS A 90 -1.75 31.74 -12.98
CA LYS A 90 -0.55 32.24 -13.68
C LYS A 90 0.50 31.15 -13.87
N ALA A 91 0.00 29.92 -14.06
CA ALA A 91 0.81 28.71 -14.20
C ALA A 91 1.12 28.45 -15.68
N ARG A 92 2.30 27.91 -15.94
CA ARG A 92 2.65 27.46 -17.29
C ARG A 92 2.06 26.07 -17.55
N ILE A 93 0.87 26.04 -18.15
CA ILE A 93 0.20 24.80 -18.54
C ILE A 93 0.09 24.79 -20.06
N ARG A 94 0.55 23.72 -20.69
CA ARG A 94 0.49 23.56 -22.15
C ARG A 94 -0.02 22.18 -22.55
N ILE A 95 -0.57 22.11 -23.76
CA ILE A 95 -1.06 20.89 -24.39
C ILE A 95 -0.01 20.40 -25.39
N ASP A 96 0.30 19.12 -25.35
CA ASP A 96 1.14 18.45 -26.35
C ASP A 96 0.29 18.04 -27.58
N HIS A 97 0.04 18.99 -28.45
CA HIS A 97 -0.78 18.78 -29.66
C HIS A 97 -0.20 17.73 -30.60
N ASN A 98 1.07 17.35 -30.49
CA ASN A 98 1.67 16.30 -31.31
C ASN A 98 1.36 14.90 -30.80
N ALA A 99 1.05 14.78 -29.51
CA ALA A 99 0.77 13.50 -28.85
C ALA A 99 -0.73 13.19 -28.80
N ILE A 100 -1.58 14.23 -28.77
CA ILE A 100 -3.01 14.10 -28.54
C ILE A 100 -3.74 14.05 -29.87
N GLU A 101 -4.47 12.98 -30.13
CA GLU A 101 -5.30 12.84 -31.30
C GLU A 101 -6.52 13.78 -31.25
N SER A 102 -7.00 14.22 -32.40
CA SER A 102 -8.17 15.10 -32.49
C SER A 102 -9.44 14.51 -31.86
N GLY A 103 -9.58 13.18 -31.84
CA GLY A 103 -10.68 12.49 -31.17
C GLY A 103 -10.64 12.59 -29.64
N GLN A 104 -9.46 12.66 -29.05
CA GLN A 104 -9.29 12.82 -27.59
C GLN A 104 -9.49 14.28 -27.16
N SER A 105 -8.90 15.23 -27.89
CA SER A 105 -9.03 16.66 -27.57
C SER A 105 -10.46 17.20 -27.75
N SER A 106 -11.28 16.55 -28.58
CA SER A 106 -12.68 16.93 -28.82
C SER A 106 -13.68 16.36 -27.79
N LYS A 107 -13.26 15.43 -26.91
CA LYS A 107 -14.14 14.92 -25.85
C LYS A 107 -14.49 16.06 -24.88
N PRO A 108 -15.79 16.31 -24.63
CA PRO A 108 -16.20 17.40 -23.74
C PRO A 108 -15.83 17.09 -22.30
N ILE A 109 -15.44 18.12 -21.56
CA ILE A 109 -15.09 18.05 -20.14
C ILE A 109 -16.20 18.70 -19.33
N THR A 110 -16.83 17.90 -18.47
CA THR A 110 -17.78 18.38 -17.46
C THR A 110 -17.18 18.12 -16.08
N LEU A 111 -16.97 19.19 -15.30
CA LEU A 111 -16.28 19.14 -14.02
C LEU A 111 -16.72 20.31 -13.15
N SER A 112 -17.11 20.03 -11.92
CA SER A 112 -17.28 21.04 -10.86
C SER A 112 -16.28 20.77 -9.74
N ALA A 113 -15.57 21.79 -9.30
CA ALA A 113 -14.57 21.71 -8.23
C ALA A 113 -14.54 23.02 -7.45
N SER A 114 -14.45 22.96 -6.13
CA SER A 114 -14.29 24.13 -5.27
C SER A 114 -13.20 23.89 -4.24
N GLY A 115 -12.19 24.76 -4.22
CA GLY A 115 -11.08 24.73 -3.29
C GLY A 115 -10.17 23.50 -3.41
N LEU A 116 -10.28 22.73 -4.50
CA LEU A 116 -9.40 21.58 -4.74
C LEU A 116 -8.02 22.03 -5.21
N PRO A 117 -6.93 21.31 -4.86
CA PRO A 117 -5.64 21.56 -5.47
C PRO A 117 -5.70 21.46 -7.00
N LEU A 118 -4.96 22.31 -7.69
CA LEU A 118 -4.89 22.29 -9.16
C LEU A 118 -4.55 20.89 -9.71
N SER A 119 -3.68 20.14 -9.02
CA SER A 119 -3.37 18.76 -9.41
C SER A 119 -4.59 17.85 -9.47
N GLN A 120 -5.52 17.99 -8.54
CA GLN A 120 -6.74 17.19 -8.51
C GLN A 120 -7.75 17.63 -9.57
N VAL A 121 -7.85 18.94 -9.78
CA VAL A 121 -8.69 19.47 -10.88
C VAL A 121 -8.18 18.98 -12.24
N LEU A 122 -6.86 18.99 -12.45
CA LEU A 122 -6.24 18.42 -13.66
C LEU A 122 -6.49 16.90 -13.75
N ASN A 123 -6.34 16.14 -12.67
CA ASN A 123 -6.63 14.70 -12.67
C ASN A 123 -8.07 14.43 -13.12
N ARG A 124 -9.05 15.13 -12.56
CA ARG A 124 -10.46 14.97 -12.92
C ARG A 124 -10.75 15.38 -14.35
N ALA A 125 -10.20 16.52 -14.79
CA ALA A 125 -10.40 17.02 -16.15
C ALA A 125 -9.83 16.07 -17.24
N MET A 126 -8.71 15.37 -16.93
CA MET A 126 -8.05 14.48 -17.89
C MET A 126 -8.67 13.08 -17.98
N GLN A 127 -9.55 12.69 -17.05
CA GLN A 127 -10.14 11.35 -17.05
C GLN A 127 -11.08 11.09 -18.23
N GLY A 128 -11.96 12.04 -18.56
CA GLY A 128 -12.90 11.92 -19.68
C GLY A 128 -12.20 11.76 -21.03
N PRO A 129 -11.25 12.64 -21.36
CA PRO A 129 -10.42 12.51 -22.57
C PRO A 129 -9.42 11.34 -22.55
N GLU A 130 -9.21 10.66 -21.42
CA GLU A 130 -8.17 9.63 -21.23
C GLU A 130 -6.76 10.17 -21.45
N LEU A 131 -6.53 11.38 -20.96
CA LEU A 131 -5.25 12.08 -21.01
C LEU A 131 -4.54 12.01 -19.66
N ALA A 132 -3.30 12.45 -19.65
CA ALA A 132 -2.50 12.60 -18.45
C ALA A 132 -1.76 13.94 -18.48
N TRP A 133 -1.25 14.35 -17.34
CA TRP A 133 -0.37 15.51 -17.24
C TRP A 133 0.93 15.14 -16.53
N THR A 134 1.95 15.94 -16.73
CA THR A 134 3.27 15.79 -16.10
C THR A 134 3.93 17.14 -15.93
N ILE A 135 5.03 17.21 -15.17
CA ILE A 135 5.93 18.35 -15.17
C ILE A 135 7.10 18.04 -16.10
N HIS A 136 7.29 18.86 -17.13
CA HIS A 136 8.42 18.76 -18.03
C HIS A 136 9.08 20.12 -18.23
N GLN A 137 10.37 20.23 -17.89
CA GLN A 137 11.14 21.50 -17.95
C GLN A 137 10.49 22.67 -17.21
N GLY A 138 9.76 22.39 -16.12
CA GLY A 138 9.08 23.40 -15.31
C GLY A 138 7.69 23.81 -15.81
N ASP A 139 7.22 23.27 -16.92
CA ASP A 139 5.84 23.44 -17.39
C ASP A 139 5.00 22.23 -16.99
N ILE A 140 3.72 22.46 -16.71
CA ILE A 140 2.72 21.40 -16.63
C ILE A 140 2.29 21.07 -18.07
N VAL A 141 2.49 19.83 -18.49
CA VAL A 141 2.23 19.39 -19.87
C VAL A 141 1.12 18.35 -19.86
N VAL A 142 0.04 18.62 -20.58
CA VAL A 142 -1.04 17.66 -20.85
C VAL A 142 -0.68 16.86 -22.09
N THR A 143 -0.69 15.53 -21.99
CA THR A 143 -0.30 14.59 -23.04
C THR A 143 -1.06 13.27 -22.88
N THR A 144 -0.76 12.26 -23.70
CA THR A 144 -1.30 10.91 -23.54
C THR A 144 -0.47 10.10 -22.53
N VAL A 145 -1.06 9.06 -21.94
CA VAL A 145 -0.40 8.22 -20.90
C VAL A 145 0.89 7.57 -21.44
N ASP A 146 0.88 7.13 -22.70
CA ASP A 146 2.02 6.48 -23.37
C ASP A 146 3.15 7.45 -23.75
N LYS A 147 2.89 8.76 -23.76
CA LYS A 147 3.88 9.81 -24.04
C LYS A 147 4.43 10.48 -22.78
N LEU A 148 4.04 10.02 -21.60
CA LEU A 148 4.61 10.55 -20.36
C LEU A 148 6.13 10.31 -20.30
N PRO A 149 6.95 11.35 -20.06
CA PRO A 149 8.40 11.21 -19.99
C PRO A 149 8.82 10.43 -18.74
N PHE A 150 9.81 9.57 -18.91
CA PHE A 150 10.48 8.91 -17.79
C PHE A 150 11.65 9.76 -17.30
N GLU A 151 11.69 9.97 -15.99
CA GLU A 151 12.79 10.65 -15.29
C GLU A 151 13.55 9.64 -14.42
N THR A 152 14.83 9.91 -14.19
CA THR A 152 15.63 9.11 -13.24
C THR A 152 15.79 9.89 -11.95
N ARG A 153 15.38 9.29 -10.82
CA ARG A 153 15.59 9.84 -9.47
C ARG A 153 16.27 8.83 -8.58
N VAL A 154 17.03 9.36 -7.62
CA VAL A 154 17.74 8.55 -6.62
C VAL A 154 17.18 8.86 -5.25
N TYR A 155 16.78 7.82 -4.51
CA TYR A 155 16.27 7.91 -3.15
C TYR A 155 17.27 7.25 -2.19
N ARG A 156 17.52 7.91 -1.06
CA ARG A 156 18.37 7.37 0.00
C ARG A 156 17.55 6.52 0.96
N LEU A 157 17.95 5.30 1.20
CA LEU A 157 17.29 4.35 2.08
C LEU A 157 18.00 4.16 3.43
N SER A 158 19.12 4.86 3.68
CA SER A 158 19.93 4.70 4.89
C SER A 158 19.13 4.84 6.19
N ARG A 159 18.23 5.84 6.26
CA ARG A 159 17.35 6.02 7.42
C ARG A 159 16.35 4.88 7.57
N LEU A 160 15.74 4.43 6.46
CA LEU A 160 14.80 3.31 6.45
C LEU A 160 15.50 2.05 6.95
N ARG A 161 16.68 1.71 6.40
CA ARG A 161 17.49 0.55 6.83
C ARG A 161 17.89 0.61 8.31
N GLN A 162 18.24 1.79 8.81
CA GLN A 162 18.54 1.98 10.23
C GLN A 162 17.31 1.75 11.13
N LEU A 163 16.11 2.10 10.68
CA LEU A 163 14.88 1.87 11.43
C LEU A 163 14.47 0.39 11.38
N GLU A 164 14.57 -0.25 10.22
CA GLU A 164 14.33 -1.70 10.06
C GLU A 164 15.21 -2.52 11.00
N SER A 165 16.52 -2.23 11.06
CA SER A 165 17.45 -2.97 11.92
C SER A 165 17.13 -2.87 13.42
N LYS A 166 16.46 -1.79 13.85
CA LYS A 166 16.01 -1.61 15.25
C LYS A 166 14.73 -2.37 15.55
N ARG A 167 13.94 -2.73 14.54
CA ARG A 167 12.64 -3.40 14.65
C ARG A 167 12.66 -4.84 14.11
N ALA A 168 13.83 -5.40 13.82
CA ALA A 168 13.93 -6.76 13.30
C ALA A 168 13.14 -7.75 14.15
N ILE A 169 12.22 -8.48 13.54
CA ILE A 169 11.49 -9.58 14.15
C ILE A 169 12.50 -10.72 14.36
N PRO A 170 12.55 -11.37 15.53
CA PRO A 170 13.49 -12.47 15.77
C PRO A 170 13.27 -13.59 14.75
N HIS A 171 14.31 -13.94 14.01
CA HIS A 171 14.32 -15.18 13.25
C HIS A 171 14.49 -16.34 14.24
N VAL A 172 13.52 -17.25 14.31
CA VAL A 172 13.65 -18.48 15.08
C VAL A 172 14.36 -19.49 14.20
N PRO A 173 15.63 -19.83 14.45
CA PRO A 173 16.34 -20.80 13.63
C PRO A 173 15.60 -22.14 13.69
N ASP A 174 15.34 -22.72 12.54
CA ASP A 174 14.65 -23.97 12.36
C ASP A 174 15.32 -25.08 13.19
N ARG A 175 14.62 -25.64 14.18
CA ARG A 175 15.16 -26.72 15.03
C ARG A 175 15.58 -27.97 14.27
N ALA A 176 15.18 -28.10 13.00
CA ALA A 176 15.48 -29.24 12.14
C ALA A 176 16.96 -29.30 11.67
N THR A 177 17.69 -28.18 11.67
CA THR A 177 19.10 -28.13 11.24
C THR A 177 20.12 -28.36 12.36
N GLN A 178 19.71 -28.48 13.62
CA GLN A 178 20.61 -28.70 14.76
C GLN A 178 20.97 -30.16 15.03
N GLN A 179 20.62 -31.11 14.17
CA GLN A 179 20.90 -32.53 14.41
C GLN A 179 22.00 -33.14 13.52
N MET A 180 22.98 -32.35 13.08
CA MET A 180 24.24 -32.91 12.60
C MET A 180 25.43 -32.16 13.14
N GLY A 181 26.06 -32.83 14.06
CA GLY A 181 27.25 -32.67 14.85
C GLY A 181 28.32 -31.66 14.48
N PHE A 182 28.92 -31.25 15.48
CA PHE A 182 30.31 -30.92 15.85
C PHE A 182 30.44 -29.56 16.52
N GLY A 183 30.76 -29.63 17.82
CA GLY A 183 31.65 -28.64 18.46
C GLY A 183 31.00 -27.35 18.94
N ASN A 184 30.74 -27.33 20.24
CA ASN A 184 30.47 -26.16 21.07
C ASN A 184 31.47 -25.03 20.78
N ILE A 185 31.13 -24.04 19.97
CA ILE A 185 31.75 -22.71 19.98
C ILE A 185 30.63 -21.69 20.03
N ASN A 186 30.37 -21.19 21.23
CA ASN A 186 29.45 -20.10 21.50
C ASN A 186 30.15 -18.79 21.09
N VAL A 187 30.12 -18.44 19.81
CA VAL A 187 30.50 -17.13 19.32
C VAL A 187 29.20 -16.39 19.10
N PRO A 188 28.94 -15.25 19.76
CA PRO A 188 27.86 -14.37 19.34
C PRO A 188 28.28 -13.80 17.98
N ILE A 189 27.78 -14.41 16.90
CA ILE A 189 27.94 -13.87 15.56
C ILE A 189 27.01 -12.66 15.47
N ASN A 190 27.56 -11.52 15.83
CA ASN A 190 27.02 -10.25 15.45
C ASN A 190 27.37 -10.07 13.96
N VAL A 191 26.65 -10.77 13.08
CA VAL A 191 26.79 -10.57 11.63
C VAL A 191 26.12 -9.25 11.34
N PRO A 192 26.86 -8.21 10.92
CA PRO A 192 26.19 -7.04 10.38
C PRO A 192 25.39 -7.55 9.18
N PHE A 193 24.08 -7.25 9.17
CA PHE A 193 23.17 -7.54 8.09
C PHE A 193 23.76 -7.01 6.77
N SER A 194 24.40 -7.89 6.03
CA SER A 194 24.66 -7.67 4.61
C SER A 194 23.36 -8.06 3.92
N PRO A 195 22.69 -7.16 3.19
CA PRO A 195 21.51 -7.54 2.46
C PRO A 195 21.91 -8.69 1.53
N SER A 196 21.41 -9.89 1.81
CA SER A 196 21.47 -10.98 0.84
C SER A 196 20.76 -10.46 -0.42
N GLY A 197 21.20 -10.85 -1.62
CA GLY A 197 20.56 -10.38 -2.86
C GLY A 197 19.05 -10.54 -2.86
N ASP A 198 18.54 -11.47 -2.08
CA ASP A 198 17.12 -11.81 -1.89
C ASP A 198 16.29 -10.66 -1.26
N ASP A 199 16.80 -10.02 -0.20
CA ASP A 199 16.10 -8.91 0.46
C ASP A 199 15.99 -7.66 -0.43
N SER A 200 16.99 -7.44 -1.26
CA SER A 200 17.02 -6.32 -2.20
C SER A 200 16.01 -6.50 -3.33
N GLU A 201 15.88 -7.72 -3.85
CA GLU A 201 14.89 -8.07 -4.87
C GLU A 201 13.47 -8.01 -4.30
N HIS A 202 13.29 -8.48 -3.07
CA HIS A 202 11.99 -8.41 -2.37
C HIS A 202 11.51 -6.95 -2.20
N PHE A 203 12.38 -6.05 -1.74
CA PHE A 203 12.04 -4.63 -1.58
C PHE A 203 11.71 -3.94 -2.92
N VAL A 204 12.44 -4.25 -4.00
CA VAL A 204 12.13 -3.74 -5.35
C VAL A 204 10.76 -4.23 -5.81
N ARG A 205 10.46 -5.53 -5.64
CA ARG A 205 9.18 -6.13 -6.01
C ARG A 205 8.04 -5.50 -5.23
N LEU A 206 8.18 -5.30 -3.92
CA LEU A 206 7.19 -4.61 -3.10
C LEU A 206 6.84 -3.22 -3.67
N LEU A 207 7.84 -2.42 -4.01
CA LEU A 207 7.60 -1.10 -4.61
C LEU A 207 6.89 -1.21 -5.96
N GLN A 208 7.21 -2.23 -6.76
CA GLN A 208 6.56 -2.48 -8.04
C GLN A 208 5.09 -2.89 -7.87
N GLU A 209 4.76 -3.65 -6.84
CA GLU A 209 3.39 -4.09 -6.55
C GLU A 209 2.54 -2.98 -5.90
N ALA A 210 3.15 -2.20 -4.99
CA ALA A 210 2.46 -1.12 -4.28
C ALA A 210 2.14 0.09 -5.16
N ILE A 211 2.86 0.27 -6.28
CA ILE A 211 2.73 1.41 -7.17
C ILE A 211 2.16 0.95 -8.51
N ALA A 212 0.91 1.35 -8.77
CA ALA A 212 0.14 0.92 -9.94
C ALA A 212 0.59 1.60 -11.24
N VAL A 213 1.81 1.30 -11.69
CA VAL A 213 2.39 1.75 -12.97
C VAL A 213 3.06 0.58 -13.68
N ARG A 214 3.34 0.74 -14.99
CA ARG A 214 4.05 -0.30 -15.73
C ARG A 214 5.53 -0.32 -15.38
N TRP A 215 6.04 -1.52 -15.14
CA TRP A 215 7.44 -1.80 -14.83
C TRP A 215 8.04 -2.72 -15.88
N ARG A 216 9.17 -2.33 -16.47
CA ARG A 216 9.82 -3.10 -17.54
C ARG A 216 10.09 -4.55 -17.17
N ASP A 217 10.50 -4.80 -15.93
CA ASP A 217 10.87 -6.12 -15.45
C ASP A 217 9.64 -7.02 -15.17
N VAL A 218 8.42 -6.42 -15.05
CA VAL A 218 7.14 -7.10 -14.80
C VAL A 218 6.28 -7.14 -16.08
N ASP A 219 6.14 -5.99 -16.76
CA ASP A 219 5.19 -5.80 -17.85
C ASP A 219 5.87 -5.83 -19.24
N GLY A 220 7.20 -5.97 -19.30
CA GLY A 220 7.99 -5.90 -20.54
C GLY A 220 8.23 -4.47 -21.05
N GLU A 221 7.47 -3.50 -20.57
CA GLU A 221 7.59 -2.08 -20.89
C GLU A 221 7.40 -1.22 -19.63
N GLY A 222 7.75 0.07 -19.72
CA GLY A 222 7.58 0.99 -18.58
C GLY A 222 8.90 1.37 -17.92
N GLY A 223 8.80 1.74 -16.65
CA GLY A 223 9.94 2.20 -15.85
C GLY A 223 10.83 1.08 -15.34
N LYS A 224 11.87 1.45 -14.60
CA LYS A 224 12.81 0.52 -13.99
C LYS A 224 13.15 0.95 -12.57
N LEU A 225 13.25 -0.04 -11.66
CA LEU A 225 13.80 0.11 -10.32
C LEU A 225 15.10 -0.69 -10.20
N SER A 226 16.07 -0.15 -9.47
CA SER A 226 17.31 -0.86 -9.14
C SER A 226 17.83 -0.37 -7.79
N LEU A 227 18.36 -1.27 -6.99
CA LEU A 227 19.08 -0.94 -5.77
C LEU A 227 20.59 -0.94 -6.03
N PHE A 228 21.26 0.07 -5.47
CA PHE A 228 22.70 0.16 -5.44
C PHE A 228 23.14 0.52 -4.01
N GLY A 229 23.44 -0.49 -3.21
CA GLY A 229 23.67 -0.34 -1.78
C GLY A 229 22.42 0.23 -1.08
N GLU A 230 22.57 1.39 -0.45
CA GLU A 230 21.47 2.11 0.21
C GLU A 230 20.75 3.13 -0.70
N LEU A 231 20.98 3.06 -1.99
CA LEU A 231 20.38 3.95 -2.97
C LEU A 231 19.37 3.20 -3.83
N LEU A 232 18.13 3.67 -3.86
CA LEU A 232 17.13 3.23 -4.82
C LEU A 232 17.16 4.16 -6.03
N VAL A 233 17.48 3.62 -7.18
CA VAL A 233 17.49 4.32 -8.46
C VAL A 233 16.21 3.94 -9.21
N ALA A 234 15.34 4.91 -9.43
CA ALA A 234 14.07 4.72 -10.14
C ALA A 234 14.05 5.55 -11.42
N ARG A 235 13.80 4.92 -12.57
CA ARG A 235 13.47 5.60 -13.82
C ARG A 235 12.00 5.39 -14.09
N GLN A 236 11.19 6.43 -13.89
CA GLN A 236 9.73 6.36 -13.97
C GLN A 236 9.09 7.73 -14.27
N THR A 237 7.78 7.75 -14.46
CA THR A 237 7.00 8.99 -14.67
C THR A 237 6.96 9.86 -13.41
N TYR A 238 6.61 11.15 -13.57
CA TYR A 238 6.46 12.09 -12.47
C TYR A 238 5.51 11.56 -11.37
N HIS A 239 4.33 11.07 -11.75
CA HIS A 239 3.34 10.55 -10.80
C HIS A 239 3.85 9.34 -10.02
N ALA A 240 4.53 8.41 -10.68
CA ALA A 240 5.15 7.26 -10.01
C ALA A 240 6.21 7.70 -9.00
N HIS A 241 7.02 8.70 -9.33
CA HIS A 241 7.99 9.27 -8.38
C HIS A 241 7.33 9.91 -7.16
N GLN A 242 6.16 10.55 -7.31
CA GLN A 242 5.40 11.07 -6.17
C GLN A 242 4.93 9.90 -5.27
N GLN A 243 4.39 8.83 -5.85
CA GLN A 243 3.96 7.64 -5.11
C GLN A 243 5.11 6.94 -4.40
N ILE A 244 6.27 6.75 -5.07
CA ILE A 244 7.48 6.21 -4.44
C ILE A 244 7.87 7.05 -3.22
N GLY A 245 7.94 8.37 -3.37
CA GLY A 245 8.31 9.27 -2.29
C GLY A 245 7.35 9.23 -1.10
N LEU A 246 6.04 9.15 -1.35
CA LEU A 246 5.01 9.02 -0.32
C LEU A 246 5.10 7.67 0.40
N LEU A 247 5.27 6.58 -0.33
CA LEU A 247 5.40 5.24 0.25
C LEU A 247 6.64 5.14 1.14
N LEU A 248 7.81 5.57 0.67
CA LEU A 248 9.03 5.56 1.47
C LEU A 248 8.88 6.38 2.76
N LYS A 249 8.25 7.56 2.70
CA LYS A 249 7.96 8.38 3.89
C LYS A 249 6.99 7.70 4.85
N ALA A 250 5.96 7.05 4.34
CA ALA A 250 4.99 6.34 5.17
C ALA A 250 5.64 5.14 5.87
N VAL A 251 6.47 4.36 5.17
CA VAL A 251 7.23 3.25 5.75
C VAL A 251 8.22 3.74 6.82
N GLU A 252 9.00 4.78 6.54
CA GLU A 252 9.89 5.39 7.55
C GLU A 252 9.12 5.86 8.79
N ALA A 253 7.96 6.51 8.59
CA ALA A 253 7.12 6.98 9.67
C ALA A 253 6.51 5.84 10.49
N ALA A 254 6.15 4.72 9.84
CA ALA A 254 5.65 3.53 10.52
C ALA A 254 6.74 2.86 11.36
N LEU A 255 7.94 2.67 10.79
CA LEU A 255 9.08 2.09 11.48
C LEU A 255 9.57 2.94 12.67
N ALA A 256 9.37 4.25 12.63
CA ALA A 256 9.76 5.15 13.71
C ALA A 256 8.77 5.18 14.90
N ARG A 257 7.59 4.54 14.77
CA ARG A 257 6.56 4.48 15.82
C ARG A 257 6.71 3.21 16.66
N GLU A 258 5.98 3.17 17.78
CA GLU A 258 5.84 1.95 18.57
C GLU A 258 5.07 0.86 17.82
N PRO A 259 5.44 -0.43 18.00
CA PRO A 259 4.74 -1.56 17.40
C PRO A 259 3.22 -1.54 17.65
N GLY A 260 2.44 -1.86 16.62
CA GLY A 260 0.98 -1.84 16.69
C GLY A 260 0.36 -0.44 16.60
N SER A 261 1.13 0.56 16.19
CA SER A 261 0.65 1.93 15.97
C SER A 261 -0.42 1.99 14.88
N PRO A 262 -1.28 3.04 14.88
CA PRO A 262 -2.30 3.21 13.85
C PRO A 262 -1.73 3.21 12.43
N THR A 263 -2.52 2.72 11.50
CA THR A 263 -2.23 2.66 10.06
C THR A 263 -1.89 4.01 9.44
N LEU A 264 -1.09 3.99 8.38
CA LEU A 264 -0.68 5.18 7.63
C LEU A 264 -1.17 5.08 6.17
N LEU A 265 -1.97 6.05 5.76
CA LEU A 265 -2.34 6.23 4.36
C LEU A 265 -1.16 6.75 3.55
N VAL A 266 -0.90 6.14 2.40
CA VAL A 266 0.16 6.54 1.48
C VAL A 266 -0.40 7.59 0.51
N MET A 267 -0.63 8.79 1.04
CA MET A 267 -1.13 9.93 0.27
C MET A 267 -0.65 11.26 0.89
N PRO A 268 -0.74 12.38 0.17
CA PRO A 268 -0.41 13.69 0.73
C PRO A 268 -1.24 14.01 1.99
N PRO A 269 -0.68 14.69 3.01
CA PRO A 269 -1.41 14.95 4.27
C PRO A 269 -2.75 15.67 4.11
N ALA A 270 -2.83 16.64 3.19
CA ALA A 270 -4.07 17.36 2.91
C ALA A 270 -5.15 16.45 2.28
N GLU A 271 -4.73 15.50 1.45
CA GLU A 271 -5.60 14.49 0.85
C GLU A 271 -6.06 13.47 1.90
N SER A 272 -5.17 13.00 2.77
CA SER A 272 -5.53 12.16 3.92
C SER A 272 -6.61 12.79 4.79
N GLN A 273 -6.51 14.10 5.08
CA GLN A 273 -7.52 14.79 5.87
C GLN A 273 -8.89 14.81 5.17
N ARG A 274 -8.92 15.09 3.86
CA ARG A 274 -10.17 15.05 3.08
C ARG A 274 -10.74 13.63 2.97
N PHE A 275 -9.88 12.64 2.75
CA PHE A 275 -10.29 11.24 2.74
C PHE A 275 -10.94 10.81 4.06
N LEU A 276 -10.32 11.12 5.20
CA LEU A 276 -10.88 10.82 6.52
C LEU A 276 -12.17 11.60 6.79
N ALA A 277 -12.28 12.83 6.31
CA ALA A 277 -13.53 13.61 6.40
C ALA A 277 -14.64 12.96 5.57
N ALA A 278 -14.34 12.49 4.36
CA ALA A 278 -15.30 11.76 3.52
C ALA A 278 -15.73 10.44 4.18
N GLN A 279 -14.83 9.64 4.72
CA GLN A 279 -15.17 8.43 5.49
C GLN A 279 -16.09 8.74 6.68
N LYS A 280 -15.80 9.82 7.41
CA LYS A 280 -16.66 10.26 8.52
C LYS A 280 -18.05 10.68 8.04
N GLY A 281 -18.13 11.39 6.92
CA GLY A 281 -19.38 11.78 6.30
C GLY A 281 -20.23 10.57 5.86
N LEU A 282 -19.56 9.54 5.28
CA LEU A 282 -20.22 8.30 4.88
C LEU A 282 -20.79 7.46 6.04
N ARG A 283 -20.40 7.73 7.29
CA ARG A 283 -20.96 7.08 8.49
C ARG A 283 -22.16 7.83 9.06
N ARG A 284 -22.49 9.03 8.53
CA ARG A 284 -23.69 9.78 8.98
C ARG A 284 -24.96 9.01 8.64
N GLU A 285 -25.91 9.03 9.59
CA GLU A 285 -27.25 8.50 9.38
C GLU A 285 -28.05 9.45 8.50
N LEU A 286 -28.60 8.92 7.41
CA LEU A 286 -29.44 9.65 6.47
C LEU A 286 -30.86 9.10 6.54
N LYS A 287 -31.84 10.00 6.50
CA LYS A 287 -33.23 9.60 6.31
C LYS A 287 -33.58 9.70 4.83
N LEU A 288 -33.76 8.57 4.18
CA LEU A 288 -33.95 8.47 2.74
C LEU A 288 -35.17 7.61 2.39
N LYS A 289 -35.82 8.04 1.31
CA LYS A 289 -36.83 7.28 0.60
C LYS A 289 -36.68 7.59 -0.88
N LEU A 290 -36.36 6.61 -1.69
CA LEU A 290 -36.21 6.77 -3.13
C LEU A 290 -37.25 5.90 -3.84
N MET A 291 -37.99 6.51 -4.75
CA MET A 291 -38.96 5.81 -5.58
C MET A 291 -38.78 6.32 -7.02
N LEU A 292 -38.20 5.49 -7.88
CA LEU A 292 -37.87 5.84 -9.27
C LEU A 292 -37.17 7.21 -9.34
N THR A 293 -36.17 7.39 -8.46
CA THR A 293 -35.43 8.65 -8.34
C THR A 293 -34.26 8.63 -9.33
N PRO A 294 -34.14 9.62 -10.24
CA PRO A 294 -33.00 9.70 -11.14
C PRO A 294 -31.66 9.79 -10.42
N LEU A 295 -30.61 9.23 -11.00
CA LEU A 295 -29.27 9.17 -10.41
C LEU A 295 -28.74 10.57 -10.04
N ASP A 296 -28.94 11.59 -10.86
CA ASP A 296 -28.49 12.96 -10.59
C ASP A 296 -29.19 13.61 -9.39
N GLU A 297 -30.50 13.33 -9.20
CA GLU A 297 -31.27 13.78 -8.04
C GLU A 297 -30.83 13.06 -6.76
N PHE A 298 -30.54 11.75 -6.86
CA PHE A 298 -29.97 10.98 -5.76
C PHE A 298 -28.62 11.55 -5.33
N VAL A 299 -27.71 11.81 -6.27
CA VAL A 299 -26.39 12.44 -6.01
C VAL A 299 -26.53 13.75 -5.26
N LYS A 300 -27.41 14.65 -5.73
CA LYS A 300 -27.68 15.94 -5.07
C LYS A 300 -28.21 15.76 -3.63
N THR A 301 -29.04 14.75 -3.44
CA THR A 301 -29.62 14.43 -2.12
C THR A 301 -28.55 13.94 -1.15
N ILE A 302 -27.68 13.01 -1.60
CA ILE A 302 -26.56 12.51 -0.79
C ILE A 302 -25.58 13.65 -0.48
N ALA A 303 -25.16 14.42 -1.48
CA ALA A 303 -24.25 15.55 -1.29
C ALA A 303 -24.76 16.54 -0.24
N LYS A 304 -26.06 16.89 -0.30
CA LYS A 304 -26.70 17.82 0.65
C LYS A 304 -26.74 17.26 2.09
N GLN A 305 -27.06 15.98 2.27
CA GLN A 305 -27.22 15.40 3.61
C GLN A 305 -25.89 15.02 4.25
N THR A 306 -24.90 14.61 3.46
CA THR A 306 -23.56 14.26 3.94
C THR A 306 -22.65 15.47 4.07
N GLU A 307 -22.96 16.57 3.40
CA GLU A 307 -22.07 17.74 3.20
C GLU A 307 -20.76 17.36 2.48
N LEU A 308 -20.81 16.31 1.66
CA LEU A 308 -19.69 15.86 0.85
C LEU A 308 -19.94 16.21 -0.61
N GLU A 309 -18.86 16.44 -1.34
CA GLU A 309 -18.92 16.49 -2.79
C GLU A 309 -19.21 15.08 -3.33
N VAL A 310 -20.21 14.95 -4.19
CA VAL A 310 -20.57 13.69 -4.83
C VAL A 310 -20.71 13.95 -6.32
N PHE A 311 -20.05 13.14 -7.14
CA PHE A 311 -20.07 13.28 -8.59
C PHE A 311 -20.16 11.92 -9.31
N ILE A 312 -20.66 11.97 -10.55
CA ILE A 312 -20.84 10.81 -11.42
C ILE A 312 -19.64 10.69 -12.37
N ASP A 313 -19.11 9.48 -12.53
CA ASP A 313 -18.11 9.15 -13.53
C ASP A 313 -18.79 8.89 -14.89
N HIS A 314 -19.14 9.97 -15.59
CA HIS A 314 -19.83 9.89 -16.88
C HIS A 314 -19.12 9.00 -17.89
N SER A 315 -17.78 9.03 -17.91
CA SER A 315 -16.96 8.19 -18.79
C SER A 315 -17.10 6.70 -18.49
N ALA A 316 -17.14 6.32 -17.20
CA ALA A 316 -17.33 4.93 -16.80
C ALA A 316 -18.74 4.43 -17.17
N LEU A 317 -19.77 5.24 -16.89
CA LEU A 317 -21.15 4.90 -17.23
C LEU A 317 -21.31 4.73 -18.76
N ALA A 318 -20.79 5.65 -19.55
CA ALA A 318 -20.84 5.57 -21.00
C ALA A 318 -20.13 4.31 -21.54
N THR A 319 -18.96 3.95 -20.99
CA THR A 319 -18.22 2.74 -21.36
C THR A 319 -19.00 1.46 -21.04
N ALA A 320 -19.70 1.44 -19.90
CA ALA A 320 -20.53 0.31 -19.48
C ALA A 320 -21.93 0.30 -20.10
N ASN A 321 -22.26 1.26 -20.98
CA ASN A 321 -23.59 1.49 -21.55
C ASN A 321 -24.70 1.65 -20.49
N ILE A 322 -24.38 2.25 -19.34
CA ILE A 322 -25.34 2.57 -18.29
C ILE A 322 -25.88 3.98 -18.56
N SER A 323 -27.22 4.10 -18.61
CA SER A 323 -27.87 5.39 -18.82
C SER A 323 -27.72 6.28 -17.59
N GLU A 324 -27.39 7.55 -17.80
CA GLU A 324 -27.35 8.55 -16.72
C GLU A 324 -28.74 8.86 -16.14
N SER A 325 -29.81 8.55 -16.88
CA SER A 325 -31.20 8.67 -16.42
C SER A 325 -31.71 7.45 -15.68
N ILE A 326 -30.80 6.55 -15.22
CA ILE A 326 -31.19 5.37 -14.46
C ILE A 326 -31.92 5.77 -13.17
N GLU A 327 -33.01 5.07 -12.88
CA GLU A 327 -33.86 5.32 -11.73
C GLU A 327 -33.49 4.40 -10.57
N LEU A 328 -33.29 4.98 -9.40
CA LEU A 328 -32.89 4.28 -8.18
C LEU A 328 -34.06 4.13 -7.21
N ASN A 329 -34.04 3.05 -6.45
CA ASN A 329 -35.02 2.76 -5.43
C ASN A 329 -34.36 2.46 -4.08
N LEU A 330 -34.91 3.02 -3.00
CA LEU A 330 -34.51 2.73 -1.64
C LEU A 330 -35.76 2.84 -0.74
N LEU A 331 -36.00 1.83 0.10
CA LEU A 331 -37.11 1.84 1.03
C LEU A 331 -36.99 2.99 2.03
N ASP A 332 -38.12 3.46 2.54
CA ASP A 332 -38.15 4.49 3.58
C ASP A 332 -37.47 3.98 4.85
N GLY A 333 -36.44 4.71 5.31
CA GLY A 333 -35.64 4.29 6.46
C GLY A 333 -34.55 5.25 6.85
N GLN A 334 -33.85 4.89 7.92
CA GLN A 334 -32.60 5.53 8.33
C GLN A 334 -31.44 4.58 7.97
N TYR A 335 -30.45 5.10 7.27
CA TYR A 335 -29.30 4.35 6.78
C TYR A 335 -28.02 5.16 6.99
N PRO A 336 -26.93 4.53 7.43
CA PRO A 336 -25.61 5.13 7.22
C PRO A 336 -25.41 5.43 5.74
N ALA A 337 -24.84 6.59 5.40
CA ALA A 337 -24.70 7.02 4.00
C ALA A 337 -24.04 5.98 3.09
N HIS A 338 -22.99 5.29 3.58
CA HIS A 338 -22.32 4.20 2.82
C HIS A 338 -23.27 3.02 2.52
N GLN A 339 -24.19 2.67 3.45
CA GLN A 339 -25.19 1.62 3.20
C GLN A 339 -26.26 2.08 2.22
N ALA A 340 -26.73 3.32 2.36
CA ALA A 340 -27.70 3.89 1.42
C ALA A 340 -27.14 3.89 0.00
N LEU A 341 -25.90 4.32 -0.18
CA LEU A 341 -25.19 4.28 -1.47
C LEU A 341 -25.09 2.84 -2.00
N LYS A 342 -24.65 1.89 -1.18
CA LYS A 342 -24.53 0.49 -1.60
C LYS A 342 -25.86 -0.08 -2.07
N ILE A 343 -26.90 0.00 -1.26
CA ILE A 343 -28.22 -0.59 -1.55
C ILE A 343 -28.86 0.06 -2.79
N ALA A 344 -28.72 1.37 -2.96
CA ALA A 344 -29.32 2.08 -4.09
C ALA A 344 -28.58 1.85 -5.41
N LEU A 345 -27.23 1.76 -5.38
CA LEU A 345 -26.40 1.69 -6.58
C LEU A 345 -26.16 0.25 -7.08
N GLU A 346 -26.12 -0.75 -6.19
CA GLU A 346 -25.84 -2.14 -6.55
C GLU A 346 -26.79 -2.72 -7.64
N PRO A 347 -28.12 -2.49 -7.61
CA PRO A 347 -29.02 -2.95 -8.69
C PRO A 347 -28.76 -2.29 -10.04
N ALA A 348 -28.12 -1.13 -10.03
CA ALA A 348 -27.73 -0.38 -11.22
C ALA A 348 -26.33 -0.75 -11.75
N ALA A 349 -25.67 -1.76 -11.17
CA ALA A 349 -24.28 -2.10 -11.42
C ALA A 349 -23.31 -0.91 -11.22
N LEU A 350 -23.60 -0.06 -10.22
CA LEU A 350 -22.80 1.08 -9.82
C LEU A 350 -22.26 0.91 -8.40
N ILE A 351 -21.17 1.59 -8.10
CA ILE A 351 -20.55 1.62 -6.79
C ILE A 351 -20.09 3.06 -6.45
N ALA A 352 -20.07 3.38 -5.16
CA ALA A 352 -19.49 4.62 -4.65
C ALA A 352 -18.11 4.36 -4.08
N VAL A 353 -17.12 5.16 -4.48
CA VAL A 353 -15.75 5.14 -3.94
C VAL A 353 -15.34 6.53 -3.46
N ILE A 354 -14.42 6.60 -2.51
CA ILE A 354 -13.81 7.88 -2.12
C ILE A 354 -12.66 8.16 -3.08
N ASP A 355 -12.77 9.25 -3.82
CA ASP A 355 -11.73 9.73 -4.74
C ASP A 355 -11.35 11.16 -4.36
N GLU A 356 -10.09 11.36 -3.94
CA GLU A 356 -9.53 12.66 -3.55
C GLU A 356 -10.35 13.42 -2.48
N GLY A 357 -11.09 12.66 -1.65
CA GLY A 357 -11.92 13.22 -0.57
C GLY A 357 -13.36 13.55 -0.96
N ALA A 358 -13.75 13.30 -2.19
CA ALA A 358 -15.14 13.33 -2.66
C ALA A 358 -15.68 11.91 -2.87
N ILE A 359 -16.98 11.78 -3.09
CA ILE A 359 -17.62 10.51 -3.42
C ILE A 359 -17.81 10.46 -4.93
N ARG A 360 -17.17 9.46 -5.56
CA ARG A 360 -17.35 9.15 -6.98
C ARG A 360 -18.32 7.99 -7.13
N ILE A 361 -19.33 8.15 -7.96
CA ILE A 361 -20.19 7.06 -8.41
C ILE A 361 -19.67 6.56 -9.75
N THR A 362 -19.29 5.28 -9.80
CA THR A 362 -18.62 4.68 -10.96
C THR A 362 -19.03 3.21 -11.11
N THR A 363 -18.46 2.49 -12.08
CA THR A 363 -18.66 1.05 -12.23
C THR A 363 -17.67 0.24 -11.37
N PRO A 364 -17.98 -1.02 -11.00
CA PRO A 364 -17.06 -1.88 -10.24
C PRO A 364 -15.68 -2.01 -10.90
N GLU A 365 -15.60 -2.20 -12.23
CA GLU A 365 -14.34 -2.34 -12.95
C GLU A 365 -13.50 -1.06 -12.88
N ARG A 366 -14.15 0.10 -12.94
CA ARG A 366 -13.46 1.38 -12.82
C ARG A 366 -13.01 1.64 -11.39
N ALA A 367 -13.74 1.12 -10.39
CA ALA A 367 -13.45 1.30 -8.97
C ALA A 367 -12.07 0.76 -8.56
N GLU A 368 -11.56 -0.27 -9.25
CA GLU A 368 -10.23 -0.83 -9.00
C GLU A 368 -9.08 0.17 -9.18
N LYS A 369 -9.28 1.19 -10.02
CA LYS A 369 -8.30 2.27 -10.22
C LYS A 369 -8.12 3.16 -8.99
N PHE A 370 -9.08 3.15 -8.06
CA PHE A 370 -9.09 3.94 -6.83
C PHE A 370 -8.65 3.16 -5.59
N TYR A 371 -7.88 2.10 -5.78
CA TYR A 371 -7.29 1.37 -4.68
C TYR A 371 -6.33 2.24 -3.89
N LEU A 372 -6.46 2.16 -2.57
CA LEU A 372 -5.63 2.88 -1.62
C LEU A 372 -4.40 2.04 -1.27
N THR A 373 -3.27 2.69 -1.09
CA THR A 373 -2.10 2.07 -0.48
C THR A 373 -2.02 2.48 0.99
N VAL A 374 -1.96 1.49 1.88
CA VAL A 374 -1.93 1.68 3.33
C VAL A 374 -0.81 0.87 3.95
N VAL A 375 -0.07 1.47 4.88
CA VAL A 375 0.95 0.78 5.67
C VAL A 375 0.36 0.39 7.02
N TYR A 376 0.36 -0.91 7.31
CA TYR A 376 -0.10 -1.50 8.57
C TYR A 376 1.10 -1.94 9.39
N ASP A 377 1.10 -1.62 10.66
CA ASP A 377 2.07 -2.11 11.62
C ASP A 377 1.52 -3.36 12.30
N ILE A 378 2.13 -4.52 12.04
CA ILE A 378 1.72 -5.81 12.57
C ILE A 378 2.76 -6.42 13.52
N ALA A 379 3.82 -5.66 13.85
CA ALA A 379 4.91 -6.16 14.70
C ALA A 379 4.46 -6.56 16.11
N ASP A 380 3.32 -6.01 16.58
CA ASP A 380 2.69 -6.41 17.84
C ASP A 380 1.94 -7.75 17.75
N LEU A 381 1.59 -8.22 16.55
CA LEU A 381 0.84 -9.47 16.34
C LEU A 381 1.75 -10.66 16.06
N VAL A 382 2.84 -10.47 15.32
CA VAL A 382 3.79 -11.53 14.96
C VAL A 382 4.87 -11.72 16.03
N ARG A 383 5.36 -12.93 16.20
CA ARG A 383 6.44 -13.31 17.15
C ARG A 383 7.73 -13.62 16.42
N SER A 384 7.59 -14.15 15.20
CA SER A 384 8.68 -14.55 14.34
C SER A 384 8.26 -14.34 12.88
N GLU A 385 9.20 -14.45 11.96
CA GLU A 385 8.95 -14.41 10.52
C GLU A 385 7.99 -15.52 10.06
N GLU A 386 7.96 -16.65 10.76
CA GLU A 386 7.04 -17.77 10.46
C GLU A 386 5.56 -17.41 10.65
N ASP A 387 5.24 -16.42 11.51
CA ASP A 387 3.87 -15.96 11.74
C ASP A 387 3.36 -15.05 10.60
N VAL A 388 4.24 -14.53 9.74
CA VAL A 388 3.91 -13.51 8.72
C VAL A 388 3.03 -14.11 7.62
N GLN A 389 3.45 -15.21 7.00
CA GLN A 389 2.70 -15.84 5.90
C GLN A 389 1.31 -16.34 6.32
N PRO A 390 1.13 -17.02 7.48
CA PRO A 390 -0.21 -17.35 7.98
C PRO A 390 -1.11 -16.13 8.20
N LEU A 391 -0.54 -14.99 8.64
CA LEU A 391 -1.30 -13.76 8.82
C LEU A 391 -1.71 -13.15 7.47
N ILE A 392 -0.83 -13.17 6.45
CA ILE A 392 -1.15 -12.73 5.08
C ILE A 392 -2.34 -13.55 4.55
N GLN A 393 -2.24 -14.87 4.60
CA GLN A 393 -3.30 -15.77 4.14
C GLN A 393 -4.62 -15.50 4.88
N LEU A 394 -4.59 -15.38 6.21
CA LEU A 394 -5.77 -15.06 7.01
C LEU A 394 -6.43 -13.74 6.59
N LEU A 395 -5.64 -12.69 6.32
CA LEU A 395 -6.16 -11.39 5.90
C LEU A 395 -6.79 -11.48 4.51
N GLN A 396 -6.15 -12.15 3.55
CA GLN A 396 -6.65 -12.30 2.19
C GLN A 396 -7.96 -13.12 2.16
N GLU A 397 -8.02 -14.24 2.89
CA GLU A 397 -9.21 -15.08 2.96
C GLU A 397 -10.39 -14.41 3.69
N SER A 398 -10.11 -13.63 4.75
CA SER A 398 -11.16 -13.07 5.62
C SER A 398 -11.66 -11.71 5.18
N ALA A 399 -10.81 -10.86 4.59
CA ALA A 399 -11.20 -9.49 4.23
C ALA A 399 -11.96 -9.39 2.91
N GLY A 400 -11.98 -10.48 2.11
CA GLY A 400 -12.60 -10.50 0.79
C GLY A 400 -11.88 -9.61 -0.22
N GLY A 401 -12.52 -9.37 -1.37
CA GLY A 401 -11.96 -8.61 -2.49
C GLY A 401 -11.03 -9.47 -3.37
N PRO A 402 -10.79 -9.02 -4.61
CA PRO A 402 -9.84 -9.70 -5.48
C PRO A 402 -8.40 -9.40 -5.05
N TRP A 403 -7.56 -10.41 -5.05
CA TRP A 403 -6.13 -10.31 -4.73
C TRP A 403 -5.29 -10.78 -5.92
N LYS A 404 -4.32 -9.98 -6.33
CA LYS A 404 -3.49 -10.26 -7.51
C LYS A 404 -2.80 -11.62 -7.42
N ASP A 405 -2.38 -12.04 -6.22
CA ASP A 405 -1.67 -13.31 -6.02
C ASP A 405 -2.57 -14.54 -6.15
N THR A 406 -3.85 -14.43 -5.83
CA THR A 406 -4.82 -15.54 -5.87
C THR A 406 -5.72 -15.48 -7.08
N ASP A 407 -6.16 -14.29 -7.50
CA ASP A 407 -7.17 -14.09 -8.55
C ASP A 407 -6.55 -13.63 -9.88
N GLY A 408 -5.23 -13.26 -9.88
CA GLY A 408 -4.54 -12.74 -11.05
C GLY A 408 -4.76 -11.25 -11.29
N GLU A 409 -5.74 -10.65 -10.64
CA GLU A 409 -6.08 -9.23 -10.67
C GLU A 409 -6.48 -8.75 -9.28
N GLY A 410 -6.62 -7.45 -9.08
CA GLY A 410 -7.05 -6.90 -7.81
C GLY A 410 -5.94 -6.25 -6.99
N GLY A 411 -6.08 -6.30 -5.66
CA GLY A 411 -5.16 -5.70 -4.72
C GLY A 411 -3.87 -6.48 -4.50
N THR A 412 -2.92 -5.85 -3.82
CA THR A 412 -1.66 -6.47 -3.43
C THR A 412 -1.44 -6.35 -1.93
N LEU A 413 -0.85 -7.37 -1.32
CA LEU A 413 -0.40 -7.38 0.06
C LEU A 413 1.04 -7.87 0.08
N THR A 414 1.94 -7.04 0.57
CA THR A 414 3.36 -7.35 0.64
C THR A 414 3.89 -7.04 2.03
N ASP A 415 4.71 -7.93 2.57
CA ASP A 415 5.37 -7.74 3.86
C ASP A 415 6.69 -7.00 3.72
N LEU A 416 7.01 -6.21 4.72
CA LEU A 416 8.30 -5.52 4.88
C LEU A 416 8.99 -5.94 6.17
N PRO A 417 10.32 -5.95 6.18
CA PRO A 417 11.09 -6.11 7.40
C PRO A 417 10.64 -5.12 8.49
N GLY A 418 10.69 -5.55 9.75
CA GLY A 418 10.24 -4.73 10.89
C GLY A 418 8.75 -4.84 11.21
N GLY A 419 8.05 -5.82 10.62
CA GLY A 419 6.65 -6.12 10.93
C GLY A 419 5.68 -5.12 10.33
N LEU A 420 5.87 -4.76 9.08
CA LEU A 420 4.96 -3.90 8.33
C LEU A 420 4.33 -4.66 7.17
N PHE A 421 3.05 -4.40 6.91
CA PHE A 421 2.39 -4.74 5.65
C PHE A 421 2.13 -3.49 4.83
N VAL A 422 2.43 -3.56 3.54
CA VAL A 422 1.99 -2.58 2.55
C VAL A 422 0.87 -3.24 1.76
N ILE A 423 -0.32 -2.66 1.86
CA ILE A 423 -1.52 -3.22 1.23
C ILE A 423 -2.10 -2.16 0.29
N ARG A 424 -2.29 -2.53 -0.97
CA ARG A 424 -3.00 -1.74 -1.96
C ARG A 424 -4.33 -2.42 -2.27
N GLN A 425 -5.44 -1.82 -1.85
CA GLN A 425 -6.78 -2.42 -2.00
C GLN A 425 -7.89 -1.35 -1.91
N SER A 426 -9.15 -1.76 -2.11
CA SER A 426 -10.32 -0.89 -1.93
C SER A 426 -10.51 -0.46 -0.48
N ASP A 427 -11.16 0.70 -0.26
CA ASP A 427 -11.48 1.20 1.09
C ASP A 427 -12.32 0.21 1.92
N SER A 428 -13.23 -0.51 1.27
CA SER A 428 -14.05 -1.53 1.94
C SER A 428 -13.22 -2.69 2.48
N VAL A 429 -12.25 -3.18 1.71
CA VAL A 429 -11.32 -4.25 2.12
C VAL A 429 -10.39 -3.75 3.22
N HIS A 430 -9.87 -2.53 3.12
CA HIS A 430 -9.08 -1.91 4.20
C HIS A 430 -9.86 -1.81 5.51
N THR A 431 -11.17 -1.53 5.44
CA THR A 431 -12.04 -1.52 6.62
C THR A 431 -12.15 -2.91 7.26
N GLN A 432 -12.29 -3.97 6.46
CA GLN A 432 -12.34 -5.35 6.96
C GLN A 432 -10.99 -5.77 7.57
N ILE A 433 -9.87 -5.45 6.90
CA ILE A 433 -8.52 -5.70 7.43
C ILE A 433 -8.32 -5.00 8.78
N ALA A 434 -8.68 -3.72 8.88
CA ALA A 434 -8.53 -2.96 10.11
C ALA A 434 -9.36 -3.56 11.26
N LEU A 435 -10.59 -4.02 10.97
CA LEU A 435 -11.45 -4.69 11.93
C LEU A 435 -10.82 -6.02 12.40
N LEU A 436 -10.39 -6.86 11.47
CA LEU A 436 -9.77 -8.15 11.78
C LEU A 436 -8.49 -7.99 12.61
N LEU A 437 -7.61 -7.06 12.23
CA LEU A 437 -6.41 -6.76 13.02
C LEU A 437 -6.74 -6.24 14.43
N HIS A 438 -7.83 -5.46 14.56
CA HIS A 438 -8.32 -5.02 15.86
C HIS A 438 -8.78 -6.20 16.73
N GLU A 439 -9.58 -7.11 16.17
CA GLU A 439 -10.06 -8.31 16.86
C GLU A 439 -8.90 -9.23 17.28
N LEU A 440 -7.92 -9.46 16.39
CA LEU A 440 -6.70 -10.21 16.72
C LEU A 440 -5.93 -9.59 17.89
N ARG A 441 -5.82 -8.25 17.93
CA ARG A 441 -5.19 -7.55 19.04
C ARG A 441 -5.97 -7.68 20.35
N GLN A 442 -7.30 -7.64 20.30
CA GLN A 442 -8.13 -7.86 21.49
C GLN A 442 -7.99 -9.29 21.99
N ALA A 443 -8.10 -10.30 21.14
CA ALA A 443 -7.90 -11.70 21.51
C ALA A 443 -6.52 -11.96 22.11
N LYS A 444 -5.45 -11.33 21.54
CA LYS A 444 -4.11 -11.41 22.10
C LYS A 444 -4.02 -10.78 23.49
N LYS A 445 -4.66 -9.64 23.73
CA LYS A 445 -4.72 -8.98 25.05
C LYS A 445 -5.48 -9.81 26.07
N GLU A 446 -6.56 -10.45 25.67
CA GLU A 446 -7.35 -11.34 26.53
C GLU A 446 -6.54 -12.61 26.89
N SER A 447 -5.94 -13.25 25.90
CA SER A 447 -5.04 -14.39 26.10
C SER A 447 -3.86 -14.04 27.02
N LEU A 448 -3.34 -12.82 26.96
CA LEU A 448 -2.30 -12.36 27.91
C LEU A 448 -2.86 -12.14 29.32
N LYS A 449 -4.12 -11.69 29.49
CA LYS A 449 -4.78 -11.56 30.78
C LYS A 449 -5.05 -12.94 31.40
N ASP A 450 -5.52 -13.88 30.59
CA ASP A 450 -5.74 -15.26 31.03
C ASP A 450 -4.40 -15.97 31.32
N ASN A 451 -3.30 -15.57 30.65
CA ASN A 451 -1.93 -16.02 30.93
C ASN A 451 -1.21 -15.19 32.02
N VAL A 452 -1.82 -14.13 32.57
CA VAL A 452 -1.39 -13.60 33.89
C VAL A 452 -1.85 -14.58 34.95
N LYS A 453 -1.31 -15.80 34.90
CA LYS A 453 -1.17 -16.64 36.04
C LYS A 453 -0.41 -15.86 37.11
N PRO A 454 -0.76 -16.08 38.39
CA PRO A 454 -0.02 -15.48 39.50
C PRO A 454 1.47 -15.67 39.27
N ALA A 455 2.21 -14.64 39.61
CA ALA A 455 3.63 -14.49 39.38
C ALA A 455 4.39 -15.82 39.45
N ALA A 456 5.21 -16.09 38.44
CA ALA A 456 6.05 -17.30 38.33
C ALA A 456 7.03 -17.52 39.50
N ASN A 457 6.83 -16.85 40.63
CA ASN A 457 7.64 -16.92 41.86
C ASN A 457 6.95 -17.61 43.05
N ASP A 458 5.67 -18.02 42.96
CA ASP A 458 5.02 -18.78 44.04
C ASP A 458 4.95 -20.28 43.75
N VAL A 459 6.07 -20.89 43.43
CA VAL A 459 6.20 -22.34 43.41
C VAL A 459 6.47 -22.78 44.82
N GLU A 460 5.47 -23.40 45.46
CA GLU A 460 5.57 -23.95 46.78
C GLU A 460 6.07 -25.41 46.73
N LYS A 461 6.88 -25.78 47.70
CA LYS A 461 7.28 -27.17 47.89
C LYS A 461 6.44 -27.76 49.01
N ARG A 462 5.60 -28.76 48.69
CA ARG A 462 4.79 -29.47 49.69
C ARG A 462 5.14 -30.95 49.72
N PHE A 463 4.90 -31.55 50.88
CA PHE A 463 5.16 -32.96 51.15
C PHE A 463 3.84 -33.67 51.41
N TYR A 464 3.59 -34.73 50.66
CA TYR A 464 2.41 -35.56 50.81
C TYR A 464 2.82 -36.94 51.27
N LYS A 465 2.19 -37.47 52.33
CA LYS A 465 2.51 -38.77 52.92
C LYS A 465 1.60 -39.84 52.32
N ALA A 466 2.18 -40.91 51.77
CA ALA A 466 1.49 -42.13 51.38
C ALA A 466 1.58 -43.17 52.53
N LYS A 467 0.83 -44.25 52.40
CA LYS A 467 0.82 -45.35 53.37
C LYS A 467 2.00 -46.31 53.22
N SER A 468 2.53 -46.38 52.01
CA SER A 468 3.68 -47.21 51.64
C SER A 468 4.39 -46.61 50.44
N LYS A 469 5.57 -47.12 50.12
CA LYS A 469 6.32 -46.75 48.94
C LYS A 469 5.55 -47.09 47.67
N ASP A 470 4.91 -48.25 47.59
CA ASP A 470 4.12 -48.67 46.43
C ASP A 470 2.91 -47.76 46.20
N GLU A 471 2.29 -47.27 47.29
CA GLU A 471 1.21 -46.28 47.16
C GLU A 471 1.75 -44.92 46.69
N ALA A 472 2.94 -44.53 47.13
CA ALA A 472 3.56 -43.30 46.65
C ALA A 472 3.84 -43.36 45.13
N GLU A 473 4.36 -44.49 44.63
CA GLU A 473 4.60 -44.72 43.18
C GLU A 473 3.29 -44.76 42.36
N ALA A 474 2.21 -45.33 42.92
CA ALA A 474 0.90 -45.31 42.30
C ALA A 474 0.33 -43.87 42.23
N LEU A 475 0.43 -43.11 43.33
CA LEU A 475 -0.03 -41.73 43.40
C LEU A 475 0.78 -40.81 42.48
N GLU A 476 2.10 -41.01 42.35
CA GLU A 476 2.91 -40.26 41.37
C GLU A 476 2.35 -40.39 39.96
N ARG A 477 2.15 -41.62 39.49
CA ARG A 477 1.62 -41.90 38.17
C ARG A 477 0.25 -41.27 37.96
N LEU A 478 -0.64 -41.37 38.94
CA LEU A 478 -1.97 -40.81 38.88
C LEU A 478 -1.94 -39.27 38.85
N ILE A 479 -1.13 -38.64 39.74
CA ILE A 479 -1.00 -37.19 39.81
C ILE A 479 -0.42 -36.63 38.50
N LEU A 480 0.65 -37.22 37.96
CA LEU A 480 1.27 -36.81 36.72
C LEU A 480 0.30 -36.93 35.52
N THR A 481 -0.61 -37.93 35.55
CA THR A 481 -1.56 -38.19 34.47
C THR A 481 -2.81 -37.31 34.57
N PHE A 482 -3.36 -37.11 35.77
CA PHE A 482 -4.69 -36.52 35.92
C PHE A 482 -4.72 -35.13 36.55
N VAL A 483 -3.64 -34.68 37.19
CA VAL A 483 -3.59 -33.35 37.82
C VAL A 483 -2.65 -32.45 37.03
N ALA A 484 -3.19 -31.51 36.32
CA ALA A 484 -2.47 -30.51 35.53
C ALA A 484 -1.31 -31.10 34.67
N PRO A 485 -1.57 -32.08 33.76
CA PRO A 485 -0.55 -32.92 33.12
C PRO A 485 0.51 -32.15 32.34
N ASN A 486 0.17 -30.99 31.77
CA ASN A 486 1.09 -30.16 30.97
C ASN A 486 1.99 -29.25 31.81
N THR A 487 1.89 -29.31 33.15
CA THR A 487 2.67 -28.45 34.07
C THR A 487 3.89 -29.14 34.69
N TRP A 488 4.05 -30.45 34.50
CA TRP A 488 5.11 -31.27 35.07
C TRP A 488 6.36 -31.29 34.17
N ASP A 489 7.54 -31.46 34.79
CA ASP A 489 8.83 -31.54 34.10
C ASP A 489 8.89 -32.66 33.07
N VAL A 490 8.25 -33.78 33.31
CA VAL A 490 8.11 -34.91 32.36
C VAL A 490 7.32 -34.55 31.09
N SER A 491 6.53 -33.48 31.14
CA SER A 491 5.75 -32.95 30.01
C SER A 491 6.26 -31.58 29.55
N GLY A 492 7.47 -31.17 29.92
CA GLY A 492 8.06 -29.88 29.54
C GLY A 492 7.62 -28.69 30.41
N GLY A 493 6.87 -28.92 31.49
CA GLY A 493 6.48 -27.92 32.48
C GLY A 493 7.58 -27.65 33.51
N LYS A 494 7.29 -26.77 34.50
CA LYS A 494 8.22 -26.40 35.57
C LYS A 494 7.94 -27.12 36.89
N GLY A 495 6.87 -27.87 37.00
CA GLY A 495 6.49 -28.62 38.19
C GLY A 495 7.37 -29.86 38.38
N LEU A 496 7.79 -30.11 39.59
CA LEU A 496 8.61 -31.28 39.94
C LEU A 496 7.86 -32.19 40.92
N LEU A 497 7.85 -33.49 40.65
CA LEU A 497 7.38 -34.51 41.58
C LEU A 497 8.48 -35.55 41.75
N ARG A 498 8.84 -35.85 42.99
CA ARG A 498 9.84 -36.87 43.37
C ARG A 498 9.32 -37.68 44.53
N ILE A 499 9.70 -38.95 44.60
CA ILE A 499 9.38 -39.83 45.70
C ILE A 499 10.61 -40.00 46.60
N ALA A 500 10.40 -39.91 47.91
CA ALA A 500 11.36 -40.24 48.94
C ALA A 500 10.68 -41.14 49.97
N GLU A 501 10.99 -42.46 49.94
CA GLU A 501 10.37 -43.51 50.76
C GLU A 501 8.83 -43.54 50.60
N ASP A 502 8.08 -43.15 51.64
CA ASP A 502 6.62 -43.10 51.71
C ASP A 502 6.06 -41.67 51.44
N ARG A 503 6.87 -40.75 50.86
CA ARG A 503 6.48 -39.36 50.67
C ARG A 503 6.66 -38.90 49.24
N LEU A 504 5.66 -38.16 48.76
CA LEU A 504 5.80 -37.39 47.52
C LEU A 504 6.26 -35.99 47.87
N ILE A 505 7.32 -35.54 47.22
CA ILE A 505 7.87 -34.20 47.32
C ILE A 505 7.44 -33.47 46.03
N ILE A 506 6.56 -32.52 46.18
CA ILE A 506 5.97 -31.82 45.02
C ILE A 506 6.32 -30.35 45.10
N GLN A 507 6.93 -29.85 44.03
CA GLN A 507 7.20 -28.45 43.83
C GLN A 507 6.32 -27.94 42.69
N GLN A 508 5.30 -27.14 43.02
CA GLN A 508 4.28 -26.71 42.08
C GLN A 508 3.58 -25.42 42.58
N THR A 509 2.78 -24.78 41.73
CA THR A 509 2.00 -23.60 42.13
C THR A 509 0.93 -23.97 43.14
N LYS A 510 0.53 -23.01 43.99
CA LYS A 510 -0.54 -23.19 44.98
C LYS A 510 -1.81 -23.77 44.34
N ALA A 511 -2.22 -23.27 43.16
CA ALA A 511 -3.40 -23.75 42.44
C ALA A 511 -3.32 -25.24 42.08
N VAL A 512 -2.14 -25.74 41.69
CA VAL A 512 -1.95 -27.16 41.39
C VAL A 512 -1.89 -27.98 42.70
N HIS A 513 -1.32 -27.46 43.78
CA HIS A 513 -1.38 -28.10 45.08
C HIS A 513 -2.81 -28.26 45.62
N ASP A 514 -3.67 -27.25 45.41
CA ASP A 514 -5.10 -27.32 45.77
C ASP A 514 -5.83 -28.40 44.96
N GLN A 515 -5.48 -28.59 43.68
CA GLN A 515 -5.99 -29.68 42.85
C GLN A 515 -5.49 -31.05 43.33
N ILE A 516 -4.21 -31.16 43.72
CA ILE A 516 -3.65 -32.40 44.31
C ILE A 516 -4.35 -32.73 45.60
N ASP A 517 -4.59 -31.76 46.48
CA ASP A 517 -5.30 -31.95 47.77
C ASP A 517 -6.73 -32.48 47.52
N ASN A 518 -7.45 -31.95 46.55
CA ASN A 518 -8.78 -32.43 46.15
C ASN A 518 -8.69 -33.85 45.61
N PHE A 519 -7.77 -34.10 44.65
CA PHE A 519 -7.56 -35.41 44.05
C PHE A 519 -7.24 -36.48 45.11
N LEU A 520 -6.35 -36.20 46.05
CA LEU A 520 -6.00 -37.13 47.11
C LEU A 520 -7.17 -37.39 48.06
N ARG A 521 -8.00 -36.41 48.35
CA ARG A 521 -9.24 -36.56 49.12
C ARG A 521 -10.21 -37.52 48.41
N ASP A 522 -10.45 -37.32 47.13
CA ASP A 522 -11.33 -38.17 46.35
C ASP A 522 -10.78 -39.61 46.21
N TYR A 523 -9.48 -39.73 46.00
CA TYR A 523 -8.80 -41.01 45.96
C TYR A 523 -8.93 -41.81 47.29
N GLN A 524 -8.85 -41.14 48.43
CA GLN A 524 -9.04 -41.76 49.74
C GLN A 524 -10.49 -42.20 49.98
N GLN A 525 -11.46 -41.44 49.48
CA GLN A 525 -12.89 -41.79 49.58
C GLN A 525 -13.30 -42.94 48.64
N ALA A 526 -12.64 -43.04 47.49
CA ALA A 526 -12.93 -44.06 46.47
C ALA A 526 -12.34 -45.45 46.79
N LYS A 527 -11.49 -45.60 47.81
CA LYS A 527 -10.95 -46.93 48.22
C LYS A 527 -12.08 -47.83 48.75
N PRO A 528 -12.35 -48.99 48.14
CA PRO A 528 -13.36 -49.89 48.65
C PRO A 528 -13.01 -50.32 50.06
N ILE A 529 -14.01 -50.27 50.95
CA ILE A 529 -13.98 -50.84 52.30
C ILE A 529 -13.65 -52.30 52.16
N GLY A 530 -12.56 -52.76 52.77
CA GLY A 530 -11.90 -54.02 52.57
C GLY A 530 -12.82 -55.23 52.44
N THR A 531 -12.56 -56.06 51.47
CA THR A 531 -13.00 -57.46 51.46
C THR A 531 -12.39 -58.17 52.69
N ALA A 532 -13.24 -58.47 53.66
CA ALA A 532 -12.93 -59.38 54.74
C ALA A 532 -12.48 -60.72 54.18
N THR A 533 -11.22 -61.07 54.38
CA THR A 533 -10.68 -62.39 54.08
C THR A 533 -11.34 -63.40 55.07
N LYS A 534 -11.95 -64.40 54.46
CA LYS A 534 -12.14 -65.69 55.16
C LYS A 534 -10.89 -66.52 54.97
#